data_e13dca1f8965db5fdbed3cb7899074b0
#
_entry.id   e13dca1f8965db5fdbed3cb7899074b0
#
_cell.length_a   1.000
_cell.length_b   1.000
_cell.length_c   1.000
_cell.angle_alpha   90.00
_cell.angle_beta   90.00
_cell.angle_gamma   90.00
#
_symmetry.space_group_name_H-M   'P 1'
#
loop_
_entity.id
_entity.type
_entity.pdbx_description
1 polymer ?
#
loop_
_entity_poly.entity_id
_entity_poly.type
_entity_poly.pdbx_seq_one_letter_code
_entity_poly.pdbx_strand_id
1 'polypeptide(L)'
;MYRLLRPLLFRLDPETAHALTLYVLRFTGAISPLNWAISRAFYTPPKPVQAFGLTFRNPVGLAAGYDKDGIAVRGLAALGFGHIEIGTVTPRPQAGNPKPRVFRLVEDQAVINRMGFPGKGAEFVEQQLKAYVIARRSACASAAGTGERSVAEPKTDEAISSQQGIVHLHLQQVQVSPPPSTTLPGLAPPVPASGAGRAGRAAARNGMQVMVGQSPTIIVGVNLGKNKDTPLENAAEDYLSLMRTFAPLADYLAINVSSPNTVGLRRLQGREMLENLLKAVAETRNSLALPAPVPQAQVSKAEGSLVTRPILVKIAPDLSDEELDDAIGAILDTGMDGVIATNTTLGRQGLRSKRREETGGLSGSPLTVRSEAVLRGVMKRVEGRIPVVSVGGIMCPEDAKRRLDMGAALVQVYTGLIYAGPGLVQKIS
;
A
#
# COMPACT_ATOMS: atom_id res chain seq x y z
N MET A 1 -6.69 -0.26 -26.16
CA MET A 1 -6.76 -1.71 -25.90
C MET A 1 -7.83 -2.09 -24.88
N TYR A 2 -7.81 -1.62 -23.63
CA TYR A 2 -8.85 -1.96 -22.65
C TYR A 2 -10.29 -1.62 -23.06
N ARG A 3 -10.50 -0.50 -23.76
CA ARG A 3 -11.83 -0.10 -24.26
C ARG A 3 -12.46 -1.14 -25.20
N LEU A 4 -11.64 -1.96 -25.89
CA LEU A 4 -12.12 -3.06 -26.75
C LEU A 4 -12.42 -4.33 -25.94
N LEU A 5 -11.69 -4.59 -24.86
CA LEU A 5 -11.88 -5.75 -23.98
C LEU A 5 -13.03 -5.56 -22.99
N ARG A 6 -13.28 -4.33 -22.54
CA ARG A 6 -14.31 -4.01 -21.55
C ARG A 6 -15.71 -4.53 -21.93
N PRO A 7 -16.22 -4.37 -23.17
CA PRO A 7 -17.54 -4.90 -23.52
C PRO A 7 -17.66 -6.41 -23.35
N LEU A 8 -16.59 -7.16 -23.63
CA LEU A 8 -16.55 -8.63 -23.42
C LEU A 8 -16.57 -8.98 -21.95
N LEU A 9 -15.73 -8.33 -21.14
CA LEU A 9 -15.71 -8.52 -19.68
C LEU A 9 -17.05 -8.13 -19.03
N PHE A 10 -17.75 -7.15 -19.59
CA PHE A 10 -19.03 -6.69 -19.04
C PHE A 10 -20.22 -7.60 -19.39
N ARG A 11 -20.06 -8.53 -20.34
CA ARG A 11 -21.03 -9.60 -20.60
C ARG A 11 -20.97 -10.70 -19.54
N LEU A 12 -19.82 -10.87 -18.88
CA LEU A 12 -19.67 -11.83 -17.80
C LEU A 12 -20.32 -11.30 -16.51
N ASP A 13 -20.73 -12.21 -15.65
CA ASP A 13 -21.08 -11.87 -14.26
C ASP A 13 -19.93 -11.07 -13.61
N PRO A 14 -20.23 -10.03 -12.80
CA PRO A 14 -19.21 -9.15 -12.23
C PRO A 14 -18.15 -9.88 -11.39
N GLU A 15 -18.57 -10.86 -10.59
CA GLU A 15 -17.64 -11.60 -9.71
C GLU A 15 -16.78 -12.59 -10.53
N THR A 16 -17.37 -13.19 -11.58
CA THR A 16 -16.65 -14.06 -12.52
C THR A 16 -15.60 -13.27 -13.32
N ALA A 17 -15.96 -12.09 -13.84
CA ALA A 17 -15.02 -11.22 -14.56
C ALA A 17 -13.87 -10.76 -13.64
N HIS A 18 -14.16 -10.46 -12.37
CA HIS A 18 -13.16 -10.11 -11.38
C HIS A 18 -12.20 -11.28 -11.11
N ALA A 19 -12.73 -12.48 -10.87
CA ALA A 19 -11.92 -13.68 -10.66
C ALA A 19 -11.00 -13.96 -11.86
N LEU A 20 -11.54 -13.89 -13.08
CA LEU A 20 -10.77 -14.07 -14.31
C LEU A 20 -9.60 -13.07 -14.39
N THR A 21 -9.84 -11.78 -14.13
CA THR A 21 -8.78 -10.77 -14.17
C THR A 21 -7.70 -11.01 -13.11
N LEU A 22 -8.07 -11.45 -11.90
CA LEU A 22 -7.10 -11.82 -10.87
C LEU A 22 -6.27 -13.05 -11.25
N TYR A 23 -6.89 -14.08 -11.85
CA TYR A 23 -6.14 -15.26 -12.33
C TYR A 23 -5.17 -14.90 -13.46
N VAL A 24 -5.56 -14.05 -14.39
CA VAL A 24 -4.65 -13.56 -15.43
C VAL A 24 -3.49 -12.80 -14.81
N LEU A 25 -3.73 -11.90 -13.86
CA LEU A 25 -2.69 -11.16 -13.18
C LEU A 25 -1.78 -12.05 -12.32
N ARG A 26 -2.34 -13.06 -11.67
CA ARG A 26 -1.55 -14.08 -10.95
C ARG A 26 -0.63 -14.83 -11.90
N PHE A 27 -1.16 -15.33 -13.02
CA PHE A 27 -0.40 -16.07 -14.03
C PHE A 27 0.70 -15.19 -14.64
N THR A 28 0.37 -14.00 -15.10
CA THR A 28 1.35 -13.08 -15.69
C THR A 28 2.41 -12.65 -14.68
N GLY A 29 2.03 -12.46 -13.41
CA GLY A 29 2.97 -12.14 -12.32
C GLY A 29 3.93 -13.27 -11.96
N ALA A 30 3.56 -14.52 -12.23
CA ALA A 30 4.39 -15.69 -11.98
C ALA A 30 5.48 -15.90 -13.07
N ILE A 31 5.24 -15.43 -14.30
CA ILE A 31 6.12 -15.60 -15.45
C ILE A 31 6.97 -14.34 -15.64
N SER A 32 8.24 -14.39 -15.27
CA SER A 32 9.11 -13.19 -15.23
C SER A 32 9.19 -12.42 -16.55
N PRO A 33 9.36 -13.01 -17.75
CA PRO A 33 9.35 -12.24 -19.01
C PRO A 33 8.02 -11.52 -19.27
N LEU A 34 6.89 -12.18 -18.96
CA LEU A 34 5.56 -11.60 -19.17
C LEU A 34 5.28 -10.48 -18.19
N ASN A 35 5.65 -10.68 -16.92
CA ASN A 35 5.55 -9.63 -15.89
C ASN A 35 6.41 -8.42 -16.23
N TRP A 36 7.62 -8.63 -16.75
CA TRP A 36 8.49 -7.58 -17.24
C TRP A 36 7.85 -6.81 -18.42
N ALA A 37 7.30 -7.50 -19.40
CA ALA A 37 6.63 -6.87 -20.53
C ALA A 37 5.44 -6.01 -20.10
N ILE A 38 4.62 -6.50 -19.14
CA ILE A 38 3.51 -5.73 -18.56
C ILE A 38 4.04 -4.51 -17.81
N SER A 39 5.06 -4.68 -16.97
CA SER A 39 5.64 -3.57 -16.20
C SER A 39 6.25 -2.50 -17.12
N ARG A 40 6.76 -2.90 -18.28
CA ARG A 40 7.27 -1.96 -19.29
C ARG A 40 6.15 -1.22 -20.01
N ALA A 41 5.04 -1.91 -20.31
CA ALA A 41 3.87 -1.33 -20.96
C ALA A 41 3.12 -0.33 -20.04
N PHE A 42 3.11 -0.60 -18.73
CA PHE A 42 2.48 0.25 -17.71
C PHE A 42 3.52 1.02 -16.86
N TYR A 43 4.70 1.23 -17.40
CA TYR A 43 5.73 2.01 -16.71
C TYR A 43 5.24 3.42 -16.38
N THR A 44 5.42 3.81 -15.12
CA THR A 44 5.17 5.15 -14.63
C THR A 44 6.48 5.74 -14.10
N PRO A 45 6.87 6.95 -14.50
CA PRO A 45 8.01 7.62 -13.88
C PRO A 45 7.82 7.73 -12.38
N PRO A 46 8.87 7.52 -11.58
CA PRO A 46 8.76 7.69 -10.13
C PRO A 46 8.39 9.13 -9.75
N LYS A 47 7.41 9.29 -8.89
CA LYS A 47 7.06 10.52 -8.18
C LYS A 47 6.96 10.19 -6.69
N PRO A 48 8.10 10.02 -6.01
CA PRO A 48 8.12 9.49 -4.65
C PRO A 48 7.37 10.39 -3.68
N VAL A 49 6.59 9.75 -2.82
CA VAL A 49 5.82 10.39 -1.75
C VAL A 49 6.19 9.76 -0.42
N GLN A 50 6.45 10.61 0.58
CA GLN A 50 6.69 10.18 1.96
C GLN A 50 5.36 10.23 2.74
N ALA A 51 4.96 9.11 3.32
CA ALA A 51 3.81 9.04 4.23
C ALA A 51 4.00 7.87 5.21
N PHE A 52 3.52 8.00 6.43
CA PHE A 52 3.57 6.95 7.47
C PHE A 52 4.98 6.39 7.74
N GLY A 53 6.03 7.18 7.51
CA GLY A 53 7.42 6.71 7.58
C GLY A 53 7.86 5.80 6.42
N LEU A 54 7.04 5.68 5.36
CA LEU A 54 7.31 4.88 4.17
C LEU A 54 7.51 5.77 2.94
N THR A 55 8.31 5.29 1.99
CA THR A 55 8.49 5.92 0.68
C THR A 55 7.70 5.18 -0.39
N PHE A 56 6.68 5.82 -0.91
CA PHE A 56 5.85 5.30 -2.00
C PHE A 56 6.43 5.77 -3.33
N ARG A 57 6.54 4.87 -4.30
CA ARG A 57 7.06 5.18 -5.65
C ARG A 57 6.27 6.27 -6.36
N ASN A 58 4.96 6.30 -6.16
CA ASN A 58 4.01 7.31 -6.63
C ASN A 58 2.79 7.30 -5.71
N PRO A 59 1.90 8.32 -5.76
CA PRO A 59 0.79 8.43 -4.83
C PRO A 59 -0.39 7.49 -5.11
N VAL A 60 -0.36 6.68 -6.19
CA VAL A 60 -1.53 5.90 -6.64
C VAL A 60 -1.48 4.49 -6.10
N GLY A 61 -2.51 4.08 -5.37
CA GLY A 61 -2.64 2.72 -4.85
C GLY A 61 -3.88 1.98 -5.36
N LEU A 62 -3.84 0.66 -5.18
CA LEU A 62 -5.01 -0.21 -5.33
C LEU A 62 -5.71 -0.36 -3.99
N ALA A 63 -7.01 -0.05 -3.95
CA ALA A 63 -7.80 -0.17 -2.73
C ALA A 63 -8.06 -1.64 -2.35
N ALA A 64 -8.19 -1.90 -1.04
CA ALA A 64 -8.64 -3.19 -0.52
C ALA A 64 -9.95 -3.68 -1.15
N GLY A 65 -10.09 -5.00 -1.20
CA GLY A 65 -11.25 -5.66 -1.80
C GLY A 65 -11.03 -6.15 -3.22
N TYR A 66 -10.01 -5.66 -3.93
CA TYR A 66 -9.68 -6.13 -5.27
C TYR A 66 -8.94 -7.48 -5.20
N ASP A 67 -7.83 -7.57 -4.52
CA ASP A 67 -7.12 -8.83 -4.23
C ASP A 67 -7.27 -9.19 -2.74
N LYS A 68 -8.35 -9.92 -2.42
CA LYS A 68 -8.70 -10.23 -1.02
C LYS A 68 -7.76 -11.22 -0.37
N ASP A 69 -7.22 -12.12 -1.17
CA ASP A 69 -6.41 -13.25 -0.70
C ASP A 69 -4.91 -13.07 -1.01
N GLY A 70 -4.49 -11.93 -1.58
CA GLY A 70 -3.08 -11.64 -1.88
C GLY A 70 -2.47 -12.50 -2.99
N ILE A 71 -3.29 -13.01 -3.91
CA ILE A 71 -2.86 -13.99 -4.91
C ILE A 71 -2.21 -13.37 -6.15
N ALA A 72 -2.40 -12.09 -6.41
CA ALA A 72 -2.00 -11.42 -7.65
C ALA A 72 -1.05 -10.23 -7.43
N VAL A 73 -0.44 -10.07 -6.25
CA VAL A 73 0.37 -8.90 -5.86
C VAL A 73 1.44 -8.57 -6.90
N ARG A 74 2.18 -9.57 -7.43
CA ARG A 74 3.24 -9.35 -8.45
C ARG A 74 2.68 -8.82 -9.77
N GLY A 75 1.58 -9.39 -10.25
CA GLY A 75 0.94 -8.93 -11.49
C GLY A 75 0.29 -7.56 -11.35
N LEU A 76 -0.30 -7.26 -10.18
CA LEU A 76 -0.83 -5.94 -9.87
C LEU A 76 0.28 -4.89 -9.77
N ALA A 77 1.42 -5.24 -9.16
CA ALA A 77 2.59 -4.36 -9.10
C ALA A 77 3.09 -3.94 -10.49
N ALA A 78 3.02 -4.84 -11.47
CA ALA A 78 3.41 -4.57 -12.85
C ALA A 78 2.51 -3.53 -13.55
N LEU A 79 1.31 -3.23 -13.01
CA LEU A 79 0.42 -2.19 -13.53
C LEU A 79 0.82 -0.76 -13.12
N GLY A 80 1.92 -0.58 -12.38
CA GLY A 80 2.51 0.72 -12.07
C GLY A 80 2.00 1.36 -10.78
N PHE A 81 1.25 0.67 -9.94
CA PHE A 81 0.83 1.18 -8.62
C PHE A 81 2.02 1.53 -7.73
N GLY A 82 1.88 2.54 -6.89
CA GLY A 82 2.81 2.89 -5.81
C GLY A 82 2.62 1.99 -4.58
N HIS A 83 1.39 1.53 -4.33
CA HIS A 83 1.06 0.57 -3.28
C HIS A 83 -0.16 -0.28 -3.62
N ILE A 84 -0.28 -1.42 -2.96
CA ILE A 84 -1.41 -2.35 -3.07
C ILE A 84 -1.92 -2.65 -1.66
N GLU A 85 -3.22 -2.45 -1.43
CA GLU A 85 -3.89 -2.86 -0.20
C GLU A 85 -4.67 -4.16 -0.47
N ILE A 86 -4.17 -5.28 0.05
CA ILE A 86 -4.85 -6.58 -0.04
C ILE A 86 -5.88 -6.75 1.08
N GLY A 87 -6.75 -7.72 0.96
CA GLY A 87 -7.83 -7.97 1.94
C GLY A 87 -9.16 -7.36 1.48
N THR A 88 -10.14 -7.22 2.35
CA THR A 88 -10.08 -7.35 3.81
C THR A 88 -9.90 -8.83 4.18
N VAL A 89 -8.90 -9.11 5.01
CA VAL A 89 -8.60 -10.43 5.56
C VAL A 89 -9.34 -10.60 6.88
N THR A 90 -9.88 -11.81 7.11
CA THR A 90 -10.49 -12.21 8.39
C THR A 90 -9.71 -13.37 8.99
N PRO A 91 -9.72 -13.57 10.33
CA PRO A 91 -8.97 -14.67 10.95
C PRO A 91 -9.30 -16.03 10.35
N ARG A 92 -10.58 -16.37 10.24
CA ARG A 92 -11.06 -17.63 9.66
C ARG A 92 -11.55 -17.41 8.22
N PRO A 93 -11.48 -18.46 7.35
CA PRO A 93 -12.13 -18.43 6.05
C PRO A 93 -13.64 -18.20 6.19
N GLN A 94 -14.21 -17.41 5.27
CA GLN A 94 -15.68 -17.25 5.22
C GLN A 94 -16.17 -17.04 3.79
N ALA A 95 -17.35 -17.58 3.49
CA ALA A 95 -17.96 -17.50 2.17
C ALA A 95 -18.45 -16.08 1.81
N GLY A 96 -18.69 -15.25 2.81
CA GLY A 96 -19.37 -13.96 2.68
C GLY A 96 -20.87 -14.12 2.49
N ASN A 97 -21.53 -13.09 1.96
CA ASN A 97 -22.98 -13.09 1.74
C ASN A 97 -23.38 -13.92 0.49
N PRO A 98 -24.63 -14.40 0.39
CA PRO A 98 -25.11 -15.14 -0.78
C PRO A 98 -24.95 -14.37 -2.10
N LYS A 99 -24.76 -15.10 -3.18
CA LYS A 99 -24.75 -14.57 -4.55
C LYS A 99 -26.19 -14.48 -5.10
N PRO A 100 -26.48 -13.51 -6.02
CA PRO A 100 -25.59 -12.47 -6.56
C PRO A 100 -25.36 -11.35 -5.52
N ARG A 101 -24.13 -10.85 -5.47
CA ARG A 101 -23.69 -9.88 -4.45
C ARG A 101 -22.80 -8.76 -4.99
N VAL A 102 -22.62 -8.71 -6.30
CA VAL A 102 -21.90 -7.62 -7.00
C VAL A 102 -22.71 -7.22 -8.22
N PHE A 103 -23.01 -5.93 -8.35
CA PHE A 103 -23.85 -5.37 -9.40
C PHE A 103 -23.16 -4.19 -10.06
N ARG A 104 -22.97 -4.24 -11.39
CA ARG A 104 -22.50 -3.09 -12.17
C ARG A 104 -23.69 -2.21 -12.54
N LEU A 105 -23.54 -0.92 -12.29
CA LEU A 105 -24.45 0.14 -12.70
C LEU A 105 -23.77 0.91 -13.82
N VAL A 106 -23.88 0.40 -15.06
CA VAL A 106 -23.09 0.89 -16.20
C VAL A 106 -23.42 2.35 -16.53
N GLU A 107 -24.70 2.71 -16.46
CA GLU A 107 -25.23 4.05 -16.70
C GLU A 107 -24.66 5.09 -15.73
N ASP A 108 -24.29 4.64 -14.53
CA ASP A 108 -23.78 5.45 -13.43
C ASP A 108 -22.27 5.31 -13.24
N GLN A 109 -21.61 4.49 -14.04
CA GLN A 109 -20.20 4.10 -13.86
C GLN A 109 -19.90 3.68 -12.41
N ALA A 110 -20.77 2.83 -11.85
CA ALA A 110 -20.79 2.46 -10.46
C ALA A 110 -20.86 0.94 -10.25
N VAL A 111 -20.56 0.53 -9.00
CA VAL A 111 -20.71 -0.85 -8.55
C VAL A 111 -21.39 -0.83 -7.18
N ILE A 112 -22.44 -1.61 -7.02
CA ILE A 112 -22.97 -1.98 -5.70
C ILE A 112 -22.45 -3.36 -5.34
N ASN A 113 -21.96 -3.52 -4.11
CA ASN A 113 -21.55 -4.81 -3.60
C ASN A 113 -22.05 -5.04 -2.17
N ARG A 114 -22.44 -6.29 -1.88
CA ARG A 114 -22.78 -6.80 -0.54
C ARG A 114 -21.97 -8.05 -0.22
N MET A 115 -20.65 -8.00 -0.45
CA MET A 115 -19.81 -9.20 -0.39
C MET A 115 -19.66 -9.80 1.01
N GLY A 116 -19.53 -8.99 2.08
CA GLY A 116 -19.41 -9.46 3.47
C GLY A 116 -18.10 -10.18 3.75
N PHE A 117 -16.99 -9.63 3.26
CA PHE A 117 -15.62 -10.13 3.44
C PHE A 117 -15.41 -11.61 3.08
N PRO A 118 -15.81 -12.09 1.88
CA PRO A 118 -15.44 -13.44 1.46
C PRO A 118 -13.92 -13.54 1.31
N GLY A 119 -13.33 -14.59 1.84
CA GLY A 119 -11.89 -14.81 1.77
C GLY A 119 -11.49 -16.16 2.34
N LYS A 120 -10.25 -16.54 2.10
CA LYS A 120 -9.65 -17.82 2.52
C LYS A 120 -9.06 -17.79 3.92
N GLY A 121 -9.20 -16.65 4.64
CA GLY A 121 -8.70 -16.49 6.00
C GLY A 121 -7.21 -16.17 6.10
N ALA A 122 -6.79 -15.86 7.33
CA ALA A 122 -5.45 -15.37 7.62
C ALA A 122 -4.36 -16.33 7.20
N GLU A 123 -4.49 -17.63 7.50
CA GLU A 123 -3.48 -18.64 7.20
C GLU A 123 -3.13 -18.71 5.71
N PHE A 124 -4.16 -18.73 4.84
CA PHE A 124 -3.94 -18.74 3.40
C PHE A 124 -3.21 -17.47 2.92
N VAL A 125 -3.69 -16.29 3.37
CA VAL A 125 -3.10 -15.01 2.97
C VAL A 125 -1.67 -14.86 3.49
N GLU A 126 -1.39 -15.36 4.69
CA GLU A 126 -0.04 -15.40 5.27
C GLU A 126 0.91 -16.19 4.38
N GLN A 127 0.51 -17.38 3.90
CA GLN A 127 1.30 -18.20 2.98
C GLN A 127 1.60 -17.46 1.66
N GLN A 128 0.59 -16.76 1.07
CA GLN A 128 0.80 -15.97 -0.13
C GLN A 128 1.80 -14.83 0.09
N LEU A 129 1.69 -14.10 1.20
CA LEU A 129 2.59 -13.00 1.53
C LEU A 129 4.00 -13.47 1.90
N LYS A 130 4.16 -14.57 2.62
CA LYS A 130 5.48 -15.17 2.89
C LYS A 130 6.21 -15.47 1.58
N ALA A 131 5.54 -16.11 0.62
CA ALA A 131 6.10 -16.39 -0.69
C ALA A 131 6.49 -15.10 -1.45
N TYR A 132 5.65 -14.07 -1.37
CA TYR A 132 5.94 -12.77 -1.98
C TYR A 132 7.15 -12.07 -1.32
N VAL A 133 7.22 -12.04 0.01
CA VAL A 133 8.31 -11.39 0.77
C VAL A 133 9.65 -12.09 0.52
N ILE A 134 9.67 -13.44 0.48
CA ILE A 134 10.88 -14.21 0.13
C ILE A 134 11.37 -13.84 -1.27
N ALA A 135 10.47 -13.85 -2.26
CA ALA A 135 10.83 -13.49 -3.64
C ALA A 135 11.32 -12.04 -3.76
N ARG A 136 10.75 -11.11 -2.98
CA ARG A 136 11.18 -9.72 -2.91
C ARG A 136 12.60 -9.59 -2.33
N ARG A 137 12.91 -10.31 -1.25
CA ARG A 137 14.24 -10.32 -0.61
C ARG A 137 15.32 -10.91 -1.53
N SER A 138 15.03 -12.02 -2.21
CA SER A 138 15.95 -12.64 -3.16
C SER A 138 16.28 -11.71 -4.34
N ALA A 139 15.29 -10.98 -4.86
CA ALA A 139 15.50 -10.01 -5.93
C ALA A 139 16.38 -8.82 -5.49
N CYS A 140 16.23 -8.34 -4.26
CA CYS A 140 17.08 -7.28 -3.70
C CYS A 140 18.52 -7.76 -3.48
N ALA A 141 18.72 -8.99 -2.98
CA ALA A 141 20.06 -9.55 -2.75
C ALA A 141 20.83 -9.76 -4.06
N SER A 142 20.15 -10.26 -5.11
CA SER A 142 20.79 -10.41 -6.43
C SER A 142 21.18 -9.09 -7.08
N ALA A 143 20.46 -8.02 -6.77
CA ALA A 143 20.77 -6.69 -7.28
C ALA A 143 21.94 -6.03 -6.55
N ALA A 144 22.12 -6.29 -5.26
CA ALA A 144 23.24 -5.81 -4.47
C ALA A 144 24.57 -6.52 -4.83
N GLY A 145 24.52 -7.82 -5.19
CA GLY A 145 25.67 -8.63 -5.56
C GLY A 145 26.29 -8.36 -6.94
N THR A 146 25.65 -7.56 -7.79
CA THR A 146 26.18 -7.21 -9.13
C THR A 146 27.08 -5.98 -9.15
N GLY A 147 27.32 -5.34 -7.99
CA GLY A 147 28.17 -4.14 -7.85
C GLY A 147 29.66 -4.41 -7.59
N GLU A 148 30.02 -5.60 -7.13
CA GLU A 148 31.42 -5.99 -6.86
C GLU A 148 31.86 -7.15 -7.76
N ARG A 149 32.19 -6.86 -9.02
CA ARG A 149 33.16 -7.69 -9.73
C ARG A 149 34.54 -7.16 -9.35
N SER A 150 35.14 -7.79 -8.34
CA SER A 150 36.57 -7.67 -8.06
C SER A 150 37.35 -8.01 -9.33
N VAL A 151 38.23 -7.11 -9.73
CA VAL A 151 39.27 -7.37 -10.71
C VAL A 151 40.11 -8.51 -10.14
N ALA A 152 40.03 -9.67 -10.75
CA ALA A 152 40.86 -10.83 -10.38
C ALA A 152 42.29 -10.53 -10.83
N GLU A 153 43.20 -10.36 -9.88
CA GLU A 153 44.64 -10.47 -10.12
C GLU A 153 45.02 -11.95 -10.46
N PRO A 154 46.04 -12.16 -11.32
CA PRO A 154 46.38 -13.50 -11.78
C PRO A 154 47.02 -14.32 -10.64
N LYS A 155 46.57 -15.55 -10.52
CA LYS A 155 47.09 -16.56 -9.58
C LYS A 155 48.51 -16.93 -9.96
N THR A 156 49.44 -16.82 -9.01
CA THR A 156 50.68 -17.60 -8.99
C THR A 156 50.45 -18.81 -8.09
N ASP A 157 50.70 -20.00 -8.63
CA ASP A 157 50.68 -21.26 -7.92
C ASP A 157 51.75 -21.31 -6.82
N GLU A 158 51.38 -21.77 -5.63
CA GLU A 158 52.24 -22.69 -4.88
C GLU A 158 51.41 -23.38 -3.77
N ALA A 159 51.67 -24.66 -3.67
CA ALA A 159 51.00 -25.63 -2.83
C ALA A 159 51.55 -25.64 -1.38
N ILE A 160 50.79 -26.32 -0.52
CA ILE A 160 51.21 -27.20 0.59
C ILE A 160 50.53 -26.88 1.95
N SER A 161 49.78 -27.89 2.35
CA SER A 161 49.76 -28.60 3.66
C SER A 161 49.15 -27.91 4.93
N SER A 162 48.06 -28.56 5.32
CA SER A 162 47.71 -29.05 6.69
C SER A 162 47.91 -28.18 7.94
N GLN A 163 46.92 -28.04 8.71
CA GLN A 163 46.67 -28.60 10.06
C GLN A 163 45.72 -27.75 10.91
N GLN A 164 45.00 -28.47 11.72
CA GLN A 164 44.04 -28.12 12.74
C GLN A 164 44.56 -27.16 13.81
N GLY A 165 43.70 -26.40 14.42
CA GLY A 165 43.97 -25.73 15.70
C GLY A 165 42.84 -24.85 16.21
N ILE A 166 42.12 -25.35 17.16
CA ILE A 166 41.19 -24.67 18.09
C ILE A 166 41.99 -23.68 18.95
N VAL A 167 41.44 -22.52 19.38
CA VAL A 167 41.43 -22.02 20.74
C VAL A 167 41.13 -20.52 20.89
N HIS A 168 40.05 -20.23 21.63
CA HIS A 168 39.78 -19.19 22.65
C HIS A 168 40.12 -17.69 22.51
N LEU A 169 39.03 -16.94 22.74
CA LEU A 169 38.87 -15.72 23.59
C LEU A 169 40.09 -14.88 23.94
N HIS A 170 40.00 -13.57 23.71
CA HIS A 170 40.22 -12.58 24.79
C HIS A 170 39.56 -11.23 24.46
N LEU A 171 38.77 -10.76 25.43
CA LEU A 171 38.28 -9.39 25.58
C LEU A 171 39.43 -8.49 26.07
N GLN A 172 39.62 -7.32 25.46
CA GLN A 172 40.21 -6.18 26.18
C GLN A 172 39.57 -4.85 25.73
N GLN A 173 39.08 -4.15 26.72
CA GLN A 173 38.64 -2.76 26.72
C GLN A 173 39.84 -1.82 26.53
N VAL A 174 39.71 -0.73 25.81
CA VAL A 174 40.45 0.50 26.06
C VAL A 174 39.62 1.74 25.73
N GLN A 175 39.68 2.64 26.60
CA GLN A 175 39.07 3.90 26.97
C GLN A 175 39.07 5.03 25.91
N VAL A 176 38.07 5.85 26.16
CA VAL A 176 37.70 7.15 25.62
C VAL A 176 38.67 8.26 25.98
N SER A 177 38.87 9.24 25.09
CA SER A 177 39.06 10.64 25.45
C SER A 177 38.61 11.59 24.30
N PRO A 178 37.97 12.72 24.66
CA PRO A 178 37.32 13.62 23.70
C PRO A 178 38.16 14.87 23.36
N PRO A 179 37.59 15.84 22.59
CA PRO A 179 38.28 16.69 21.61
C PRO A 179 38.70 18.05 22.14
N PRO A 180 39.24 18.92 21.34
CA PRO A 180 38.99 20.35 21.49
C PRO A 180 38.42 21.06 20.26
N SER A 181 37.56 21.99 20.60
CA SER A 181 36.88 23.00 19.80
C SER A 181 37.82 24.09 19.26
N THR A 182 37.33 24.79 18.22
CA THR A 182 37.35 26.25 17.97
C THR A 182 37.56 26.58 16.49
N THR A 183 36.74 27.30 15.94
CA THR A 183 36.35 28.66 15.60
C THR A 183 36.27 28.94 14.10
N LEU A 184 35.12 29.52 13.71
CA LEU A 184 34.87 30.30 12.48
C LEU A 184 35.60 31.67 12.60
N PRO A 185 35.70 32.55 11.58
CA PRO A 185 34.89 32.81 10.40
C PRO A 185 35.65 33.27 9.12
N GLY A 186 34.92 33.51 7.99
CA GLY A 186 35.48 34.31 6.88
C GLY A 186 34.66 34.24 5.57
N LEU A 187 34.09 35.39 5.26
CA LEU A 187 33.31 35.80 4.09
C LEU A 187 33.93 35.50 2.71
N ALA A 188 33.03 35.33 1.75
CA ALA A 188 33.26 35.33 0.30
C ALA A 188 33.65 36.71 -0.27
N PRO A 189 34.22 36.77 -1.47
CA PRO A 189 33.61 37.55 -2.55
C PRO A 189 33.73 36.93 -3.97
N PRO A 190 33.36 37.68 -5.05
CA PRO A 190 32.44 37.16 -6.06
C PRO A 190 33.09 36.79 -7.41
N VAL A 191 32.30 36.18 -8.27
CA VAL A 191 32.54 35.71 -9.65
C VAL A 191 32.84 36.89 -10.63
N PRO A 192 33.62 36.65 -11.69
CA PRO A 192 33.29 37.22 -12.98
C PRO A 192 33.05 36.15 -14.07
N ALA A 193 32.10 36.47 -14.94
CA ALA A 193 31.73 35.74 -16.13
C ALA A 193 32.76 36.02 -17.28
N SER A 194 33.01 35.01 -18.09
CA SER A 194 33.07 35.07 -19.56
C SER A 194 33.76 33.83 -20.16
N GLY A 195 33.28 33.31 -21.28
CA GLY A 195 34.00 32.35 -22.10
C GLY A 195 33.12 31.26 -22.73
N ALA A 196 32.43 31.59 -23.81
CA ALA A 196 31.80 30.60 -24.68
C ALA A 196 32.88 29.81 -25.45
N GLY A 197 32.81 28.47 -25.34
CA GLY A 197 33.71 27.57 -26.07
C GLY A 197 33.05 26.23 -26.38
N ARG A 198 32.93 25.92 -27.64
CA ARG A 198 32.42 24.69 -28.26
C ARG A 198 32.99 23.42 -27.61
N ALA A 199 32.17 22.69 -26.83
CA ALA A 199 32.40 21.28 -26.50
C ALA A 199 31.06 20.61 -26.04
N GLY A 200 30.08 20.62 -26.91
CA GLY A 200 28.73 20.20 -26.57
C GLY A 200 28.17 19.10 -27.48
N ARG A 201 28.90 18.02 -27.79
CA ARG A 201 28.31 16.85 -28.50
C ARG A 201 28.81 15.47 -28.03
N ALA A 202 29.55 15.36 -26.95
CA ALA A 202 30.02 14.06 -26.43
C ALA A 202 29.39 13.62 -25.09
N ALA A 203 28.64 14.49 -24.38
CA ALA A 203 28.12 14.20 -23.04
C ALA A 203 26.69 13.60 -22.99
N ALA A 204 26.05 13.37 -24.14
CA ALA A 204 24.67 12.89 -24.20
C ALA A 204 24.54 11.35 -24.35
N ARG A 205 25.63 10.59 -24.25
CA ARG A 205 25.60 9.11 -24.43
C ARG A 205 25.86 8.27 -23.17
N ASN A 206 26.18 8.84 -22.02
CA ASN A 206 26.53 8.08 -20.82
C ASN A 206 25.53 8.15 -19.66
N GLY A 207 24.28 8.55 -19.91
CA GLY A 207 23.25 8.64 -18.87
C GLY A 207 22.13 7.58 -18.90
N MET A 208 22.18 6.61 -19.81
CA MET A 208 21.18 5.56 -19.90
C MET A 208 21.79 4.20 -19.52
N GLN A 209 22.26 4.09 -18.26
CA GLN A 209 22.32 2.76 -17.65
C GLN A 209 20.89 2.24 -17.56
N VAL A 210 20.54 1.40 -18.51
CA VAL A 210 19.31 0.60 -18.47
C VAL A 210 19.40 -0.26 -17.22
N MET A 211 18.67 0.11 -16.18
CA MET A 211 18.43 -0.72 -15.02
C MET A 211 17.59 -1.92 -15.47
N VAL A 212 18.24 -2.88 -16.12
CA VAL A 212 17.64 -4.15 -16.52
C VAL A 212 17.48 -4.99 -15.26
N GLY A 213 16.24 -5.22 -14.84
CA GLY A 213 15.90 -6.33 -13.95
C GLY A 213 15.34 -6.04 -12.56
N GLN A 214 15.15 -4.79 -12.13
CA GLN A 214 14.50 -4.54 -10.84
C GLN A 214 13.03 -4.16 -11.03
N SER A 215 12.11 -5.09 -10.75
CA SER A 215 10.73 -4.70 -10.43
C SER A 215 10.80 -3.81 -9.19
N PRO A 216 10.36 -2.55 -9.26
CA PRO A 216 10.42 -1.66 -8.10
C PRO A 216 9.62 -2.30 -6.95
N THR A 217 10.21 -2.31 -5.78
CA THR A 217 9.60 -2.81 -4.55
C THR A 217 8.32 -2.03 -4.30
N ILE A 218 7.16 -2.68 -4.47
CA ILE A 218 5.88 -2.06 -4.18
C ILE A 218 5.59 -2.13 -2.68
N ILE A 219 4.96 -1.11 -2.14
CA ILE A 219 4.43 -1.11 -0.78
C ILE A 219 3.17 -1.98 -0.73
N VAL A 220 3.11 -2.91 0.23
CA VAL A 220 1.95 -3.80 0.43
C VAL A 220 1.33 -3.53 1.79
N GLY A 221 0.09 -3.05 1.77
CA GLY A 221 -0.75 -2.94 2.95
C GLY A 221 -1.67 -4.16 3.10
N VAL A 222 -1.99 -4.51 4.33
CA VAL A 222 -3.00 -5.53 4.63
C VAL A 222 -4.18 -4.91 5.37
N ASN A 223 -5.35 -5.01 4.77
CA ASN A 223 -6.61 -4.55 5.33
C ASN A 223 -7.22 -5.65 6.21
N LEU A 224 -7.44 -5.34 7.47
CA LEU A 224 -7.88 -6.26 8.52
C LEU A 224 -9.36 -6.06 8.83
N GLY A 225 -10.08 -7.16 9.05
CA GLY A 225 -11.49 -7.12 9.43
C GLY A 225 -11.89 -8.32 10.26
N LYS A 226 -12.99 -8.17 11.03
CA LYS A 226 -13.52 -9.26 11.83
C LYS A 226 -14.34 -10.26 11.02
N ASN A 227 -14.39 -11.50 11.46
CA ASN A 227 -15.32 -12.50 10.94
C ASN A 227 -16.79 -12.08 11.17
N LYS A 228 -17.68 -12.56 10.32
CA LYS A 228 -19.10 -12.22 10.37
C LYS A 228 -19.75 -12.68 11.67
N ASP A 229 -19.38 -13.85 12.13
CA ASP A 229 -19.89 -14.53 13.32
C ASP A 229 -19.22 -14.10 14.63
N THR A 230 -18.11 -13.36 14.59
CA THR A 230 -17.52 -12.78 15.80
C THR A 230 -18.42 -11.65 16.33
N PRO A 231 -18.89 -11.70 17.59
CA PRO A 231 -19.63 -10.61 18.22
C PRO A 231 -18.84 -9.27 18.22
N LEU A 232 -19.55 -8.14 18.32
CA LEU A 232 -18.89 -6.84 18.31
C LEU A 232 -18.00 -6.61 19.53
N GLU A 233 -18.40 -7.11 20.69
CA GLU A 233 -17.66 -7.08 21.94
C GLU A 233 -16.31 -7.81 21.86
N ASN A 234 -16.22 -8.84 20.99
CA ASN A 234 -15.00 -9.64 20.79
C ASN A 234 -14.27 -9.21 19.50
N ALA A 235 -14.70 -8.13 18.84
CA ALA A 235 -14.10 -7.70 17.56
C ALA A 235 -12.60 -7.44 17.68
N ALA A 236 -12.14 -6.91 18.81
CA ALA A 236 -10.72 -6.62 19.05
C ALA A 236 -9.83 -7.87 18.88
N GLU A 237 -10.26 -9.04 19.34
CA GLU A 237 -9.51 -10.30 19.25
C GLU A 237 -9.17 -10.65 17.80
N ASP A 238 -10.13 -10.50 16.88
CA ASP A 238 -9.93 -10.74 15.45
C ASP A 238 -8.86 -9.79 14.87
N TYR A 239 -8.95 -8.49 15.17
CA TYR A 239 -7.96 -7.52 14.68
C TYR A 239 -6.56 -7.76 15.26
N LEU A 240 -6.45 -8.03 16.57
CA LEU A 240 -5.18 -8.28 17.23
C LEU A 240 -4.50 -9.57 16.74
N SER A 241 -5.29 -10.63 16.52
CA SER A 241 -4.81 -11.88 15.92
C SER A 241 -4.23 -11.63 14.53
N LEU A 242 -4.96 -10.89 13.67
CA LEU A 242 -4.50 -10.53 12.33
C LEU A 242 -3.26 -9.63 12.36
N MET A 243 -3.17 -8.69 13.31
CA MET A 243 -1.99 -7.85 13.47
C MET A 243 -0.74 -8.68 13.76
N ARG A 244 -0.81 -9.63 14.69
CA ARG A 244 0.31 -10.53 15.03
C ARG A 244 0.78 -11.32 13.80
N THR A 245 -0.17 -11.78 12.98
CA THR A 245 0.12 -12.54 11.75
C THR A 245 0.77 -11.66 10.68
N PHE A 246 0.23 -10.45 10.44
CA PHE A 246 0.59 -9.68 9.25
C PHE A 246 1.60 -8.55 9.48
N ALA A 247 1.83 -8.10 10.72
CA ALA A 247 2.85 -7.09 10.99
C ALA A 247 4.27 -7.47 10.48
N PRO A 248 4.72 -8.74 10.55
CA PRO A 248 6.01 -9.15 9.98
C PRO A 248 6.06 -9.15 8.45
N LEU A 249 4.91 -9.19 7.76
CA LEU A 249 4.78 -9.46 6.33
C LEU A 249 4.34 -8.24 5.51
N ALA A 250 3.62 -7.32 6.14
CA ALA A 250 3.10 -6.10 5.52
C ALA A 250 4.02 -4.91 5.71
N ASP A 251 3.93 -3.93 4.83
CA ASP A 251 4.58 -2.63 5.01
C ASP A 251 3.74 -1.69 5.88
N TYR A 252 2.39 -1.81 5.84
CA TYR A 252 1.45 -1.16 6.76
C TYR A 252 0.21 -2.03 6.97
N LEU A 253 -0.57 -1.74 8.02
CA LEU A 253 -1.84 -2.39 8.32
C LEU A 253 -2.99 -1.37 8.27
N ALA A 254 -4.19 -1.81 7.83
CA ALA A 254 -5.37 -0.97 7.79
C ALA A 254 -6.52 -1.61 8.57
N ILE A 255 -7.00 -0.95 9.62
CA ILE A 255 -8.13 -1.40 10.45
C ILE A 255 -9.43 -1.01 9.74
N ASN A 256 -10.20 -1.99 9.29
CA ASN A 256 -11.44 -1.77 8.53
C ASN A 256 -12.67 -1.89 9.43
N VAL A 257 -13.12 -0.80 9.97
CA VAL A 257 -14.36 -0.68 10.79
C VAL A 257 -15.56 -0.12 9.99
N SER A 258 -15.43 0.02 8.66
CA SER A 258 -16.29 0.87 7.84
C SER A 258 -17.16 0.13 6.81
N SER A 259 -17.07 -1.22 6.72
CA SER A 259 -17.87 -1.97 5.74
C SER A 259 -19.36 -1.92 6.08
N PRO A 260 -20.24 -1.58 5.11
CA PRO A 260 -21.68 -1.64 5.31
C PRO A 260 -22.25 -3.06 5.21
N ASN A 261 -21.42 -4.03 4.80
CA ASN A 261 -21.85 -5.38 4.42
C ASN A 261 -21.65 -6.42 5.53
N THR A 262 -21.14 -6.02 6.67
CA THR A 262 -21.00 -6.82 7.89
C THR A 262 -21.88 -6.19 8.97
N VAL A 263 -22.82 -6.96 9.48
CA VAL A 263 -23.83 -6.46 10.43
C VAL A 263 -23.17 -5.83 11.64
N GLY A 264 -23.58 -4.61 11.96
CA GLY A 264 -23.14 -3.86 13.13
C GLY A 264 -21.70 -3.33 13.06
N LEU A 265 -20.89 -3.70 12.07
CA LEU A 265 -19.46 -3.33 12.02
C LEU A 265 -19.24 -1.81 12.14
N ARG A 266 -20.06 -1.00 11.48
CA ARG A 266 -19.95 0.46 11.51
C ARG A 266 -20.19 1.08 12.90
N ARG A 267 -20.84 0.34 13.82
CA ARG A 267 -20.98 0.78 15.22
C ARG A 267 -19.62 0.90 15.93
N LEU A 268 -18.59 0.15 15.45
CA LEU A 268 -17.22 0.31 15.95
C LEU A 268 -16.61 1.68 15.64
N GLN A 269 -17.24 2.52 14.82
CA GLN A 269 -16.75 3.88 14.56
C GLN A 269 -17.23 4.91 15.60
N GLY A 270 -18.18 4.54 16.49
CA GLY A 270 -18.56 5.37 17.62
C GLY A 270 -17.38 5.52 18.60
N ARG A 271 -17.24 6.71 19.20
CA ARG A 271 -16.09 7.18 19.97
C ARG A 271 -15.54 6.13 20.93
N GLU A 272 -16.34 5.67 21.86
CA GLU A 272 -15.91 4.74 22.93
C GLU A 272 -15.44 3.39 22.37
N MET A 273 -16.24 2.79 21.46
CA MET A 273 -15.90 1.49 20.88
C MET A 273 -14.65 1.56 20.02
N LEU A 274 -14.48 2.64 19.25
CA LEU A 274 -13.31 2.84 18.41
C LEU A 274 -12.07 3.06 19.25
N GLU A 275 -12.16 3.91 20.27
CA GLU A 275 -11.05 4.22 21.16
C GLU A 275 -10.58 2.96 21.91
N ASN A 276 -11.48 2.15 22.44
CA ASN A 276 -11.15 0.89 23.13
C ASN A 276 -10.45 -0.10 22.16
N LEU A 277 -10.98 -0.24 20.94
CA LEU A 277 -10.33 -1.08 19.92
C LEU A 277 -8.93 -0.55 19.58
N LEU A 278 -8.78 0.74 19.32
CA LEU A 278 -7.52 1.33 18.89
C LEU A 278 -6.47 1.40 20.02
N LYS A 279 -6.87 1.50 21.29
CA LYS A 279 -5.95 1.34 22.44
C LYS A 279 -5.34 -0.07 22.45
N ALA A 280 -6.16 -1.11 22.33
CA ALA A 280 -5.67 -2.48 22.26
C ALA A 280 -4.76 -2.73 21.03
N VAL A 281 -5.10 -2.10 19.89
CA VAL A 281 -4.28 -2.10 18.67
C VAL A 281 -2.93 -1.41 18.92
N ALA A 282 -2.90 -0.25 19.57
CA ALA A 282 -1.67 0.48 19.90
C ALA A 282 -0.76 -0.31 20.84
N GLU A 283 -1.30 -0.90 21.89
CA GLU A 283 -0.57 -1.78 22.82
C GLU A 283 0.06 -2.96 22.08
N THR A 284 -0.73 -3.65 21.25
CA THR A 284 -0.23 -4.77 20.44
C THR A 284 0.85 -4.31 19.45
N ARG A 285 0.69 -3.18 18.77
CA ARG A 285 1.70 -2.60 17.88
C ARG A 285 3.03 -2.39 18.61
N ASN A 286 2.98 -1.83 19.81
CA ASN A 286 4.18 -1.53 20.60
C ASN A 286 4.89 -2.81 21.07
N SER A 287 4.14 -3.88 21.33
CA SER A 287 4.72 -5.19 21.69
C SER A 287 5.32 -5.93 20.48
N LEU A 288 4.92 -5.60 19.27
CA LEU A 288 5.39 -6.19 18.01
C LEU A 288 6.53 -5.37 17.36
N ALA A 289 7.48 -4.87 18.18
CA ALA A 289 8.66 -4.23 17.63
C ALA A 289 9.44 -5.21 16.74
N LEU A 290 9.57 -4.88 15.47
CA LEU A 290 10.12 -5.76 14.42
C LEU A 290 11.42 -5.16 13.87
N PRO A 291 12.36 -6.00 13.35
CA PRO A 291 13.48 -5.49 12.56
C PRO A 291 12.96 -4.62 11.42
N ALA A 292 13.70 -3.56 11.09
CA ALA A 292 13.37 -2.68 9.97
C ALA A 292 13.09 -3.52 8.72
N PRO A 293 12.08 -3.16 7.90
CA PRO A 293 11.86 -3.84 6.62
C PRO A 293 13.13 -3.78 5.78
N VAL A 294 13.33 -4.83 4.95
CA VAL A 294 14.46 -4.90 4.02
C VAL A 294 14.67 -3.54 3.34
N PRO A 295 15.90 -3.04 3.25
CA PRO A 295 16.18 -1.66 2.90
C PRO A 295 15.47 -1.25 1.61
N GLN A 296 14.45 -0.43 1.73
CA GLN A 296 14.20 0.57 0.71
C GLN A 296 15.33 1.56 0.89
N ALA A 297 16.20 1.68 -0.11
CA ALA A 297 17.30 2.65 -0.09
C ALA A 297 16.72 4.00 0.35
N GLN A 298 17.04 4.41 1.60
CA GLN A 298 16.71 5.68 2.27
C GLN A 298 15.75 5.61 3.47
N VAL A 299 15.90 4.64 4.36
CA VAL A 299 15.51 4.89 5.76
C VAL A 299 16.80 5.23 6.51
N SER A 300 17.00 6.50 6.82
CA SER A 300 18.11 7.01 7.63
C SER A 300 17.95 6.65 9.12
N LYS A 301 17.80 5.35 9.42
CA LYS A 301 17.88 4.80 10.78
C LYS A 301 18.88 3.68 10.78
N ALA A 302 19.74 3.69 11.78
CA ALA A 302 20.82 2.72 11.99
C ALA A 302 20.35 1.27 11.79
N GLU A 303 21.17 0.45 11.15
CA GLU A 303 21.00 -1.00 11.06
C GLU A 303 20.77 -1.55 12.47
N GLY A 304 19.70 -2.34 12.64
CA GLY A 304 19.31 -2.91 13.94
C GLY A 304 18.23 -2.14 14.70
N SER A 305 17.71 -0.99 14.20
CA SER A 305 16.61 -0.30 14.85
C SER A 305 15.32 -1.08 14.72
N LEU A 306 14.65 -1.35 15.84
CA LEU A 306 13.31 -1.90 15.87
C LEU A 306 12.32 -0.83 15.42
N VAL A 307 11.43 -1.18 14.49
CA VAL A 307 10.38 -0.30 13.99
C VAL A 307 9.01 -0.94 14.14
N THR A 308 8.02 -0.13 14.47
CA THR A 308 6.62 -0.56 14.43
C THR A 308 6.04 -0.37 13.05
N ARG A 309 5.07 -1.20 12.66
CA ARG A 309 4.36 -1.04 11.39
C ARG A 309 3.34 0.07 11.52
N PRO A 310 3.21 0.96 10.51
CA PRO A 310 2.16 1.97 10.47
C PRO A 310 0.77 1.32 10.46
N ILE A 311 -0.15 1.91 11.22
CA ILE A 311 -1.53 1.46 11.32
C ILE A 311 -2.46 2.58 10.89
N LEU A 312 -3.25 2.32 9.85
CA LEU A 312 -4.22 3.24 9.31
C LEU A 312 -5.64 2.79 9.67
N VAL A 313 -6.56 3.71 9.84
CA VAL A 313 -7.97 3.41 10.12
C VAL A 313 -8.84 3.80 8.93
N LYS A 314 -9.63 2.84 8.41
CA LYS A 314 -10.51 3.05 7.26
C LYS A 314 -11.93 3.36 7.71
N ILE A 315 -12.41 4.57 7.38
CA ILE A 315 -13.70 5.10 7.80
C ILE A 315 -14.77 5.03 6.70
N ALA A 316 -16.03 5.10 7.12
CA ALA A 316 -17.19 5.13 6.21
C ALA A 316 -17.42 6.56 5.66
N PRO A 317 -18.04 6.69 4.47
CA PRO A 317 -18.40 8.01 3.93
C PRO A 317 -19.71 8.57 4.50
N ASP A 318 -20.46 7.76 5.23
CA ASP A 318 -21.84 8.09 5.65
C ASP A 318 -21.91 8.62 7.09
N LEU A 319 -20.78 8.91 7.72
CA LEU A 319 -20.71 9.52 9.04
C LEU A 319 -21.28 10.94 9.02
N SER A 320 -21.98 11.33 10.10
CA SER A 320 -22.33 12.73 10.38
C SER A 320 -21.06 13.53 10.73
N ASP A 321 -21.20 14.84 10.90
CA ASP A 321 -20.06 15.68 11.33
C ASP A 321 -19.61 15.31 12.75
N GLU A 322 -20.53 15.05 13.67
CA GLU A 322 -20.26 14.61 15.05
C GLU A 322 -19.59 13.24 15.09
N GLU A 323 -20.13 12.29 14.32
CA GLU A 323 -19.52 10.95 14.20
C GLU A 323 -18.11 11.01 13.58
N LEU A 324 -17.88 11.98 12.68
CA LEU A 324 -16.56 12.20 12.10
C LEU A 324 -15.60 12.83 13.11
N ASP A 325 -16.07 13.77 13.96
CA ASP A 325 -15.31 14.32 15.09
C ASP A 325 -14.89 13.20 16.05
N ASP A 326 -15.83 12.33 16.41
CA ASP A 326 -15.60 11.18 17.29
C ASP A 326 -14.56 10.21 16.70
N ALA A 327 -14.74 9.82 15.44
CA ALA A 327 -13.85 8.87 14.79
C ALA A 327 -12.43 9.42 14.63
N ILE A 328 -12.29 10.67 14.17
CA ILE A 328 -10.95 11.27 13.97
C ILE A 328 -10.30 11.56 15.32
N GLY A 329 -11.08 12.04 16.32
CA GLY A 329 -10.58 12.21 17.68
C GLY A 329 -10.00 10.91 18.26
N ALA A 330 -10.74 9.80 18.20
CA ALA A 330 -10.26 8.49 18.67
C ALA A 330 -8.99 8.03 17.94
N ILE A 331 -8.91 8.24 16.62
CA ILE A 331 -7.74 7.90 15.82
C ILE A 331 -6.49 8.68 16.26
N LEU A 332 -6.65 9.99 16.51
CA LEU A 332 -5.55 10.86 16.92
C LEU A 332 -5.11 10.59 18.36
N ASP A 333 -6.06 10.46 19.29
CA ASP A 333 -5.78 10.25 20.72
C ASP A 333 -5.11 8.88 21.00
N THR A 334 -5.38 7.89 20.15
CA THR A 334 -4.76 6.56 20.26
C THR A 334 -3.45 6.42 19.46
N GLY A 335 -2.98 7.49 18.82
CA GLY A 335 -1.71 7.53 18.11
C GLY A 335 -1.65 6.62 16.88
N MET A 336 -2.75 6.51 16.12
CA MET A 336 -2.73 5.84 14.81
C MET A 336 -2.02 6.69 13.78
N ASP A 337 -1.41 6.03 12.78
CA ASP A 337 -0.48 6.68 11.84
C ASP A 337 -1.18 7.34 10.64
N GLY A 338 -2.47 7.05 10.41
CA GLY A 338 -3.20 7.67 9.30
C GLY A 338 -4.65 7.25 9.15
N VAL A 339 -5.35 7.94 8.25
CA VAL A 339 -6.76 7.70 7.91
C VAL A 339 -6.91 7.31 6.46
N ILE A 340 -7.77 6.31 6.17
CA ILE A 340 -8.21 5.97 4.81
C ILE A 340 -9.66 6.44 4.65
N ALA A 341 -9.87 7.48 3.90
CA ALA A 341 -11.18 8.09 3.60
C ALA A 341 -11.49 7.93 2.10
N THR A 342 -12.42 7.03 1.69
CA THR A 342 -13.42 6.32 2.47
C THR A 342 -13.67 4.87 2.00
N ASN A 343 -14.56 4.14 2.71
CA ASN A 343 -15.21 2.93 2.21
C ASN A 343 -16.36 3.29 1.23
N THR A 344 -17.23 2.35 0.91
CA THR A 344 -18.42 2.52 0.06
C THR A 344 -19.58 3.15 0.83
N THR A 345 -20.51 3.83 0.12
CA THR A 345 -21.69 4.50 0.69
C THR A 345 -22.95 3.66 0.59
N LEU A 346 -23.91 3.90 1.50
CA LEU A 346 -25.30 3.42 1.41
C LEU A 346 -26.20 4.38 0.62
N GLY A 347 -25.75 5.59 0.31
CA GLY A 347 -26.49 6.58 -0.48
C GLY A 347 -26.80 6.08 -1.89
N ARG A 348 -28.00 6.46 -2.41
CA ARG A 348 -28.52 6.04 -3.72
C ARG A 348 -28.97 7.20 -4.59
N GLN A 349 -28.79 8.44 -4.10
CA GLN A 349 -29.27 9.63 -4.78
C GLN A 349 -28.69 9.77 -6.20
N GLY A 350 -29.54 10.14 -7.16
CA GLY A 350 -29.12 10.44 -8.52
C GLY A 350 -28.79 9.24 -9.41
N LEU A 351 -28.99 8.00 -8.93
CA LEU A 351 -28.76 6.80 -9.73
C LEU A 351 -29.85 6.60 -10.80
N ARG A 352 -29.41 6.25 -12.02
CA ARG A 352 -30.25 6.01 -13.19
C ARG A 352 -30.49 4.53 -13.47
N SER A 353 -29.55 3.68 -13.05
CA SER A 353 -29.60 2.24 -13.30
C SER A 353 -30.84 1.59 -12.68
N LYS A 354 -31.40 0.62 -13.38
CA LYS A 354 -32.49 -0.24 -12.87
C LYS A 354 -32.11 -1.04 -11.61
N ARG A 355 -30.79 -1.20 -11.37
CA ARG A 355 -30.24 -1.90 -10.20
C ARG A 355 -29.96 -0.99 -9.00
N ARG A 356 -30.45 0.25 -9.02
CA ARG A 356 -30.22 1.23 -7.93
C ARG A 356 -30.80 0.80 -6.58
N GLU A 357 -31.81 -0.07 -6.58
CA GLU A 357 -32.47 -0.58 -5.38
C GLU A 357 -31.71 -1.75 -4.71
N GLU A 358 -30.64 -2.25 -5.35
CA GLU A 358 -29.83 -3.32 -4.77
C GLU A 358 -29.21 -2.87 -3.45
N THR A 359 -29.25 -3.75 -2.45
CA THR A 359 -28.62 -3.50 -1.16
C THR A 359 -27.11 -3.65 -1.22
N GLY A 360 -26.37 -2.97 -0.33
CA GLY A 360 -24.92 -3.04 -0.23
C GLY A 360 -24.23 -1.70 -0.38
N GLY A 361 -22.91 -1.70 -0.41
CA GLY A 361 -22.10 -0.49 -0.56
C GLY A 361 -21.95 -0.07 -2.02
N LEU A 362 -22.23 1.20 -2.32
CA LEU A 362 -22.08 1.83 -3.63
C LEU A 362 -20.69 2.47 -3.76
N SER A 363 -20.04 2.24 -4.90
CA SER A 363 -18.76 2.81 -5.28
C SER A 363 -18.81 3.34 -6.73
N GLY A 364 -17.78 4.06 -7.15
CA GLY A 364 -17.67 4.64 -8.49
C GLY A 364 -18.10 6.09 -8.55
N SER A 365 -18.47 6.57 -9.73
CA SER A 365 -18.75 7.99 -9.99
C SER A 365 -19.74 8.64 -9.01
N PRO A 366 -20.83 8.00 -8.59
CA PRO A 366 -21.77 8.62 -7.63
C PRO A 366 -21.16 8.94 -6.25
N LEU A 367 -20.05 8.25 -5.88
CA LEU A 367 -19.38 8.48 -4.61
C LEU A 367 -18.42 9.69 -4.64
N THR A 368 -18.08 10.24 -5.82
CA THR A 368 -17.04 11.27 -5.97
C THR A 368 -17.27 12.47 -5.08
N VAL A 369 -18.44 13.10 -5.16
CA VAL A 369 -18.77 14.33 -4.40
C VAL A 369 -18.79 14.04 -2.90
N ARG A 370 -19.39 12.94 -2.48
CA ARG A 370 -19.50 12.58 -1.06
C ARG A 370 -18.12 12.30 -0.46
N SER A 371 -17.28 11.53 -1.13
CA SER A 371 -15.93 11.22 -0.63
C SER A 371 -15.00 12.43 -0.63
N GLU A 372 -15.20 13.41 -1.54
CA GLU A 372 -14.52 14.73 -1.45
C GLU A 372 -14.95 15.54 -0.24
N ALA A 373 -16.24 15.56 0.05
CA ALA A 373 -16.74 16.25 1.23
C ALA A 373 -16.16 15.63 2.51
N VAL A 374 -16.16 14.29 2.61
CA VAL A 374 -15.56 13.58 3.76
C VAL A 374 -14.06 13.85 3.85
N LEU A 375 -13.32 13.78 2.72
CA LEU A 375 -11.89 14.12 2.73
C LEU A 375 -11.66 15.53 3.29
N ARG A 376 -12.42 16.51 2.84
CA ARG A 376 -12.31 17.89 3.34
C ARG A 376 -12.58 17.96 4.84
N GLY A 377 -13.61 17.26 5.33
CA GLY A 377 -13.92 17.13 6.75
C GLY A 377 -12.80 16.49 7.56
N VAL A 378 -12.20 15.41 7.05
CA VAL A 378 -11.05 14.74 7.66
C VAL A 378 -9.83 15.66 7.70
N MET A 379 -9.47 16.29 6.58
CA MET A 379 -8.32 17.20 6.50
C MET A 379 -8.42 18.36 7.51
N LYS A 380 -9.64 18.92 7.68
CA LYS A 380 -9.89 19.95 8.69
C LYS A 380 -9.60 19.47 10.12
N ARG A 381 -9.88 18.20 10.43
CA ARG A 381 -9.75 17.61 11.78
C ARG A 381 -8.36 17.08 12.07
N VAL A 382 -7.70 16.50 11.08
CA VAL A 382 -6.33 16.01 11.27
C VAL A 382 -5.29 17.14 11.35
N GLU A 383 -5.55 18.28 10.74
CA GLU A 383 -4.69 19.50 10.81
C GLU A 383 -3.21 19.20 10.49
N GLY A 384 -2.96 18.28 9.55
CA GLY A 384 -1.62 17.88 9.18
C GLY A 384 -0.89 16.95 10.18
N ARG A 385 -1.52 16.58 11.32
CA ARG A 385 -0.92 15.71 12.35
C ARG A 385 -0.63 14.29 11.83
N ILE A 386 -1.49 13.77 10.98
CA ILE A 386 -1.34 12.45 10.35
C ILE A 386 -1.70 12.51 8.86
N PRO A 387 -1.04 11.72 8.00
CA PRO A 387 -1.37 11.65 6.57
C PRO A 387 -2.72 10.98 6.31
N VAL A 388 -3.38 11.39 5.22
CA VAL A 388 -4.68 10.85 4.78
C VAL A 388 -4.55 10.19 3.41
N VAL A 389 -5.12 8.99 3.26
CA VAL A 389 -5.30 8.28 1.99
C VAL A 389 -6.72 8.52 1.49
N SER A 390 -6.89 9.08 0.30
CA SER A 390 -8.21 9.32 -0.28
C SER A 390 -8.66 8.17 -1.18
N VAL A 391 -9.87 7.66 -0.94
CA VAL A 391 -10.49 6.55 -1.67
C VAL A 391 -11.95 6.86 -1.96
N GLY A 392 -12.42 6.43 -3.12
CA GLY A 392 -13.84 6.52 -3.50
C GLY A 392 -14.10 7.56 -4.60
N GLY A 393 -14.74 7.13 -5.68
CA GLY A 393 -15.14 7.99 -6.77
C GLY A 393 -14.01 8.53 -7.65
N ILE A 394 -12.80 8.00 -7.55
CA ILE A 394 -11.67 8.38 -8.43
C ILE A 394 -11.82 7.60 -9.74
N MET A 395 -12.32 8.27 -10.78
CA MET A 395 -12.66 7.67 -12.06
C MET A 395 -11.74 8.16 -13.21
N CYS A 396 -11.07 9.30 -13.03
CA CYS A 396 -10.17 9.93 -13.99
C CYS A 396 -8.98 10.60 -13.27
N PRO A 397 -7.94 11.05 -14.00
CA PRO A 397 -6.78 11.74 -13.42
C PRO A 397 -7.15 13.01 -12.66
N GLU A 398 -8.14 13.75 -13.15
CA GLU A 398 -8.61 15.02 -12.56
C GLU A 398 -9.20 14.79 -11.17
N ASP A 399 -9.91 13.65 -10.96
CA ASP A 399 -10.42 13.28 -9.64
C ASP A 399 -9.26 13.07 -8.65
N ALA A 400 -8.24 12.31 -9.06
CA ALA A 400 -7.07 12.06 -8.25
C ALA A 400 -6.31 13.36 -7.92
N LYS A 401 -6.11 14.21 -8.93
CA LYS A 401 -5.47 15.52 -8.74
C LYS A 401 -6.19 16.35 -7.70
N ARG A 402 -7.52 16.49 -7.81
CA ARG A 402 -8.30 17.25 -6.82
C ARG A 402 -8.10 16.73 -5.39
N ARG A 403 -8.00 15.39 -5.20
CA ARG A 403 -7.76 14.79 -3.87
C ARG A 403 -6.39 15.14 -3.31
N LEU A 404 -5.36 15.08 -4.17
CA LEU A 404 -3.99 15.45 -3.79
C LEU A 404 -3.89 16.95 -3.51
N ASP A 405 -4.53 17.80 -4.33
CA ASP A 405 -4.60 19.26 -4.11
C ASP A 405 -5.34 19.63 -2.81
N MET A 406 -6.27 18.77 -2.35
CA MET A 406 -6.95 18.91 -1.04
C MET A 406 -6.08 18.46 0.14
N GLY A 407 -4.85 17.98 -0.10
CA GLY A 407 -3.91 17.57 0.94
C GLY A 407 -3.85 16.07 1.23
N ALA A 408 -4.56 15.22 0.47
CA ALA A 408 -4.38 13.78 0.60
C ALA A 408 -2.93 13.39 0.23
N ALA A 409 -2.26 12.62 1.08
CA ALA A 409 -0.91 12.14 0.79
C ALA A 409 -0.90 11.09 -0.33
N LEU A 410 -1.91 10.22 -0.35
CA LEU A 410 -2.06 9.12 -1.30
C LEU A 410 -3.52 9.04 -1.79
N VAL A 411 -3.69 8.41 -2.95
CA VAL A 411 -5.02 8.08 -3.50
C VAL A 411 -5.10 6.59 -3.81
N GLN A 412 -6.29 6.00 -3.65
CA GLN A 412 -6.54 4.60 -4.02
C GLN A 412 -7.68 4.51 -5.03
N VAL A 413 -7.51 3.66 -6.05
CA VAL A 413 -8.52 3.38 -7.07
C VAL A 413 -9.07 1.96 -6.94
N TYR A 414 -10.33 1.78 -7.29
CA TYR A 414 -11.03 0.50 -7.40
C TYR A 414 -11.98 0.50 -8.61
N THR A 415 -13.13 1.14 -8.49
CA THR A 415 -14.16 1.18 -9.55
C THR A 415 -13.67 1.90 -10.80
N GLY A 416 -12.84 2.93 -10.64
CA GLY A 416 -12.17 3.60 -11.77
C GLY A 416 -11.33 2.63 -12.60
N LEU A 417 -10.63 1.68 -11.95
CA LEU A 417 -9.88 0.63 -12.65
C LEU A 417 -10.80 -0.29 -13.47
N ILE A 418 -11.99 -0.61 -12.95
CA ILE A 418 -12.97 -1.46 -13.66
C ILE A 418 -13.49 -0.77 -14.93
N TYR A 419 -13.74 0.54 -14.90
CA TYR A 419 -14.33 1.28 -16.02
C TYR A 419 -13.29 1.84 -16.99
N ALA A 420 -12.18 2.41 -16.50
CA ALA A 420 -11.14 3.02 -17.32
C ALA A 420 -10.00 2.05 -17.69
N GLY A 421 -9.85 0.95 -16.92
CA GLY A 421 -8.79 -0.05 -17.11
C GLY A 421 -7.45 0.33 -16.48
N PRO A 422 -6.44 -0.54 -16.61
CA PRO A 422 -5.15 -0.39 -15.91
C PRO A 422 -4.36 0.86 -16.35
N GLY A 423 -4.60 1.39 -17.54
CA GLY A 423 -4.00 2.66 -17.99
C GLY A 423 -4.42 3.88 -17.15
N LEU A 424 -5.41 3.77 -16.28
CA LEU A 424 -5.78 4.82 -15.33
C LEU A 424 -4.63 5.14 -14.37
N VAL A 425 -3.96 4.11 -13.85
CA VAL A 425 -2.82 4.27 -12.94
C VAL A 425 -1.74 5.14 -13.55
N GLN A 426 -1.35 4.81 -14.78
CA GLN A 426 -0.33 5.53 -15.55
C GLN A 426 -0.69 7.00 -15.81
N LYS A 427 -1.98 7.28 -15.98
CA LYS A 427 -2.46 8.65 -16.23
C LYS A 427 -2.53 9.52 -14.97
N ILE A 428 -2.70 8.89 -13.80
CA ILE A 428 -2.74 9.60 -12.51
C ILE A 428 -1.30 9.83 -11.99
N SER A 429 -0.41 8.87 -12.20
CA SER A 429 1.00 8.95 -11.77
C SER A 429 1.79 9.92 -12.65
#